data_018b2cffa474a62f4b66a53c5242e9f9
#
_entry.id   018b2cffa474a62f4b66a53c5242e9f9
#
_cell.length_a   1.000
_cell.length_b   1.000
_cell.length_c   1.000
_cell.angle_alpha   90.00
_cell.angle_beta   90.00
_cell.angle_gamma   90.00
#
_symmetry.space_group_name_H-M   'P 1'
#
loop_
_entity.id
_entity.type
_entity.pdbx_description
1 polymer ?
#
loop_
_entity_poly.entity_id
_entity_poly.type
_entity_poly.pdbx_seq_one_letter_code
_entity_poly.pdbx_strand_id
1 'polypeptide(L)'
;QLNYFLKEKFENFGFYQDALTKDIKQFFLFHSNISSSLNIGLIDLKELIEKIVNSQAPYNAKEGFIRQIIGWREFMLRVYEDNGTVLRNSNFFEFKNPIPKKIIEAKSGIQILDDTIKKLELTAYNHHIERLMILGNIFLLLEIKPNEIYEFFMKNYIDAYDWVMVGNVYGMSGFSDGGSITTKPYISSSNYLLKMSDYSKNESWCEILDALYWRFLYKYSFKFDKNPRMKMQIALLNKMPKEKLENHLLVAKKFIDDIFITN
;
A
#
# COMPACT_ATOMS: atom_id res chain seq x y z
N GLN A 1 20.12 15.05 -0.08
CA GLN A 1 18.90 14.41 0.40
C GLN A 1 19.15 13.74 1.77
N LEU A 2 20.11 12.81 1.90
CA LEU A 2 20.39 12.10 3.14
C LEU A 2 20.70 13.05 4.32
N ASN A 3 21.62 14.01 4.13
CA ASN A 3 21.97 14.96 5.17
C ASN A 3 20.79 15.84 5.60
N TYR A 4 19.93 16.23 4.65
CA TYR A 4 18.71 16.96 4.96
C TYR A 4 17.74 16.10 5.80
N PHE A 5 17.53 14.84 5.42
CA PHE A 5 16.71 13.92 6.18
C PHE A 5 17.20 13.76 7.61
N LEU A 6 18.50 13.47 7.80
CA LEU A 6 19.08 13.25 9.11
C LEU A 6 18.95 14.47 10.03
N LYS A 7 19.06 15.68 9.46
CA LYS A 7 19.03 16.94 10.22
C LYS A 7 17.61 17.42 10.51
N GLU A 8 16.71 17.35 9.52
CA GLU A 8 15.43 18.06 9.59
C GLU A 8 14.22 17.14 9.83
N LYS A 9 14.33 15.83 9.54
CA LYS A 9 13.18 14.93 9.54
C LYS A 9 13.33 13.72 10.45
N PHE A 10 14.54 13.25 10.64
CA PHE A 10 14.78 11.93 11.23
C PHE A 10 14.31 11.84 12.69
N GLU A 11 14.36 12.90 13.45
CA GLU A 11 13.85 12.96 14.82
C GLU A 11 12.37 12.54 14.89
N ASN A 12 11.57 12.95 13.92
CA ASN A 12 10.13 12.69 13.86
C ASN A 12 9.76 11.41 13.08
N PHE A 13 10.69 10.82 12.34
CA PHE A 13 10.43 9.66 11.49
C PHE A 13 9.76 8.52 12.27
N GLY A 14 10.27 8.17 13.44
CA GLY A 14 9.77 7.03 14.22
C GLY A 14 8.33 7.19 14.70
N PHE A 15 7.87 8.42 14.94
CA PHE A 15 6.50 8.70 15.37
C PHE A 15 5.52 8.78 14.19
N TYR A 16 5.98 9.23 13.03
CA TYR A 16 5.14 9.58 11.88
C TYR A 16 5.44 8.76 10.62
N GLN A 17 6.13 7.61 10.75
CA GLN A 17 6.46 6.76 9.60
C GLN A 17 5.23 6.23 8.84
N ASP A 18 4.08 6.12 9.52
CA ASP A 18 2.82 5.65 8.94
C ASP A 18 1.81 6.78 8.69
N ALA A 19 2.20 8.04 8.94
CA ALA A 19 1.31 9.18 8.79
C ALA A 19 0.97 9.45 7.32
N LEU A 20 -0.28 9.83 7.10
CA LEU A 20 -0.83 10.27 5.82
C LEU A 20 -1.32 11.71 5.95
N THR A 21 -1.34 12.48 4.86
CA THR A 21 -1.88 13.84 4.86
C THR A 21 -2.63 14.16 3.59
N LYS A 22 -3.71 14.92 3.72
CA LYS A 22 -4.47 15.49 2.61
C LYS A 22 -3.77 16.68 1.94
N ASP A 23 -2.74 17.26 2.60
CA ASP A 23 -1.94 18.30 1.97
C ASP A 23 -1.03 17.70 0.90
N ILE A 24 -1.44 17.80 -0.35
CA ILE A 24 -0.69 17.27 -1.50
C ILE A 24 0.69 17.90 -1.69
N LYS A 25 0.99 19.03 -1.03
CA LYS A 25 2.31 19.66 -1.07
C LYS A 25 3.30 19.05 -0.07
N GLN A 26 2.83 18.30 0.90
CA GLN A 26 3.65 17.54 1.85
C GLN A 26 4.04 16.17 1.27
N PHE A 27 4.78 16.18 0.16
CA PHE A 27 5.06 14.98 -0.65
C PHE A 27 5.74 13.85 0.11
N PHE A 28 6.64 14.18 1.01
CA PHE A 28 7.53 13.17 1.63
C PHE A 28 7.36 13.08 3.14
N LEU A 29 6.55 13.94 3.76
CA LEU A 29 6.44 14.04 5.22
C LEU A 29 7.81 13.87 5.90
N PHE A 30 7.95 12.91 6.79
CA PHE A 30 9.20 12.62 7.50
C PHE A 30 10.04 11.51 6.84
N HIS A 31 9.70 11.07 5.61
CA HIS A 31 10.45 10.04 4.91
C HIS A 31 11.74 10.59 4.28
N SER A 32 12.73 9.68 4.13
CA SER A 32 14.07 10.04 3.63
C SER A 32 14.14 10.34 2.14
N ASN A 33 13.26 9.73 1.35
CA ASN A 33 13.25 9.79 -0.12
C ASN A 33 14.63 9.49 -0.74
N ILE A 34 15.33 8.45 -0.22
CA ILE A 34 16.64 8.01 -0.72
C ILE A 34 16.59 6.64 -1.40
N SER A 35 15.41 6.03 -1.52
CA SER A 35 15.24 4.68 -2.09
C SER A 35 15.80 4.56 -3.51
N SER A 36 15.60 5.55 -4.38
CA SER A 36 16.16 5.56 -5.72
C SER A 36 17.70 5.51 -5.70
N SER A 37 18.33 6.33 -4.85
CA SER A 37 19.79 6.36 -4.72
C SER A 37 20.36 5.07 -4.09
N LEU A 38 19.63 4.47 -3.15
CA LEU A 38 19.99 3.17 -2.58
C LEU A 38 19.89 2.04 -3.60
N ASN A 39 18.84 2.04 -4.42
CA ASN A 39 18.59 0.97 -5.38
C ASN A 39 19.62 0.90 -6.51
N ILE A 40 20.26 2.03 -6.84
CA ILE A 40 21.34 2.08 -7.84
C ILE A 40 22.76 2.08 -7.23
N GLY A 41 22.87 1.89 -5.90
CA GLY A 41 24.15 1.79 -5.21
C GLY A 41 24.91 3.10 -5.04
N LEU A 42 24.27 4.26 -5.20
CA LEU A 42 24.89 5.58 -4.94
C LEU A 42 25.09 5.87 -3.45
N ILE A 43 24.37 5.18 -2.58
CA ILE A 43 24.52 5.28 -1.12
C ILE A 43 24.96 3.91 -0.63
N ASP A 44 26.12 3.85 0.03
CA ASP A 44 26.61 2.65 0.69
C ASP A 44 25.76 2.34 1.92
N LEU A 45 25.29 1.09 2.02
CA LEU A 45 24.41 0.66 3.11
C LEU A 45 25.09 0.68 4.47
N LYS A 46 26.37 0.31 4.55
CA LYS A 46 27.11 0.28 5.81
C LYS A 46 27.31 1.70 6.33
N GLU A 47 27.75 2.61 5.45
CA GLU A 47 27.90 4.03 5.78
C GLU A 47 26.56 4.66 6.24
N LEU A 48 25.46 4.31 5.56
CA LEU A 48 24.13 4.77 5.95
C LEU A 48 23.74 4.30 7.35
N ILE A 49 23.92 3.02 7.65
CA ILE A 49 23.58 2.46 8.96
C ILE A 49 24.46 3.07 10.06
N GLU A 50 25.76 3.26 9.82
CA GLU A 50 26.67 3.92 10.77
C GLU A 50 26.21 5.35 11.07
N LYS A 51 25.81 6.14 10.06
CA LYS A 51 25.26 7.49 10.26
C LYS A 51 23.96 7.48 11.07
N ILE A 52 23.08 6.52 10.83
CA ILE A 52 21.81 6.36 11.57
C ILE A 52 22.09 6.02 13.04
N VAL A 53 22.93 5.03 13.30
CA VAL A 53 23.25 4.58 14.66
C VAL A 53 23.90 5.71 15.48
N ASN A 54 24.83 6.45 14.87
CA ASN A 54 25.57 7.53 15.52
C ASN A 54 24.80 8.86 15.59
N SER A 55 23.61 8.96 14.99
CA SER A 55 22.77 10.17 15.06
C SER A 55 22.25 10.43 16.48
N GLN A 56 21.77 11.64 16.75
CA GLN A 56 21.11 11.99 18.02
C GLN A 56 19.58 11.73 18.01
N ALA A 57 19.05 11.12 16.93
CA ALA A 57 17.63 10.82 16.82
C ALA A 57 17.15 9.82 17.89
N PRO A 58 15.86 9.85 18.26
CA PRO A 58 15.25 8.93 19.21
C PRO A 58 15.38 7.46 18.77
N TYR A 59 15.38 6.55 19.73
CA TYR A 59 15.54 5.11 19.47
C TYR A 59 14.49 4.56 18.49
N ASN A 60 13.22 4.96 18.62
CA ASN A 60 12.15 4.54 17.72
C ASN A 60 12.39 4.97 16.26
N ALA A 61 13.02 6.13 16.02
CA ALA A 61 13.39 6.55 14.68
C ALA A 61 14.53 5.68 14.11
N LYS A 62 15.57 5.43 14.91
CA LYS A 62 16.69 4.57 14.51
C LYS A 62 16.23 3.14 14.23
N GLU A 63 15.49 2.54 15.16
CA GLU A 63 14.95 1.19 14.99
C GLU A 63 14.05 1.10 13.76
N GLY A 64 13.09 2.01 13.66
CA GLY A 64 12.15 2.04 12.53
C GLY A 64 12.88 2.12 11.19
N PHE A 65 13.89 3.00 11.07
CA PHE A 65 14.64 3.17 9.83
C PHE A 65 15.52 1.95 9.50
N ILE A 66 16.26 1.43 10.47
CA ILE A 66 17.13 0.25 10.28
C ILE A 66 16.29 -0.97 9.89
N ARG A 67 15.08 -1.14 10.44
CA ARG A 67 14.16 -2.20 10.06
C ARG A 67 13.71 -2.10 8.59
N GLN A 68 13.60 -0.90 8.02
CA GLN A 68 13.31 -0.75 6.58
C GLN A 68 14.51 -1.20 5.73
N ILE A 69 15.73 -0.92 6.15
CA ILE A 69 16.94 -1.26 5.40
C ILE A 69 17.27 -2.75 5.53
N ILE A 70 17.46 -3.24 6.74
CA ILE A 70 17.89 -4.63 6.98
C ILE A 70 16.70 -5.59 6.92
N GLY A 71 15.56 -5.22 7.51
CA GLY A 71 14.37 -6.07 7.54
C GLY A 71 13.71 -6.19 6.17
N TRP A 72 13.19 -5.09 5.63
CA TRP A 72 12.39 -5.16 4.41
C TRP A 72 13.19 -5.18 3.14
N ARG A 73 14.16 -4.30 2.96
CA ARG A 73 14.94 -4.23 1.71
C ARG A 73 15.68 -5.53 1.44
N GLU A 74 16.45 -6.03 2.40
CA GLU A 74 17.20 -7.27 2.25
C GLU A 74 16.27 -8.49 2.16
N PHE A 75 15.16 -8.49 2.90
CA PHE A 75 14.14 -9.52 2.79
C PHE A 75 13.53 -9.56 1.38
N MET A 76 13.18 -8.40 0.79
CA MET A 76 12.63 -8.36 -0.56
C MET A 76 13.64 -8.81 -1.62
N LEU A 77 14.93 -8.49 -1.47
CA LEU A 77 15.97 -8.99 -2.34
C LEU A 77 16.04 -10.52 -2.27
N ARG A 78 16.03 -11.09 -1.08
CA ARG A 78 16.03 -12.54 -0.90
C ARG A 78 14.80 -13.22 -1.48
N VAL A 79 13.62 -12.64 -1.24
CA VAL A 79 12.36 -13.10 -1.84
C VAL A 79 12.43 -13.12 -3.37
N TYR A 80 13.02 -12.09 -3.96
CA TYR A 80 13.19 -12.00 -5.40
C TYR A 80 14.12 -13.09 -5.94
N GLU A 81 15.27 -13.31 -5.30
CA GLU A 81 16.22 -14.35 -5.68
C GLU A 81 15.62 -15.76 -5.60
N ASP A 82 14.91 -16.06 -4.51
CA ASP A 82 14.38 -17.41 -4.27
C ASP A 82 13.08 -17.69 -5.03
N ASN A 83 12.18 -16.69 -5.14
CA ASN A 83 10.80 -16.90 -5.56
C ASN A 83 10.32 -15.93 -6.66
N GLY A 84 11.15 -15.06 -7.19
CA GLY A 84 10.72 -13.99 -8.10
C GLY A 84 9.95 -14.50 -9.33
N THR A 85 10.39 -15.60 -9.93
CA THR A 85 9.71 -16.21 -11.08
C THR A 85 8.33 -16.76 -10.72
N VAL A 86 8.20 -17.39 -9.54
CA VAL A 86 6.93 -17.93 -9.06
C VAL A 86 5.96 -16.80 -8.76
N LEU A 87 6.42 -15.74 -8.08
CA LEU A 87 5.62 -14.58 -7.74
C LEU A 87 5.04 -13.88 -8.96
N ARG A 88 5.84 -13.67 -10.01
CA ARG A 88 5.36 -13.03 -11.26
C ARG A 88 4.19 -13.77 -11.92
N ASN A 89 4.13 -15.08 -11.75
CA ASN A 89 3.08 -15.93 -12.32
C ASN A 89 1.94 -16.19 -11.32
N SER A 90 2.01 -15.61 -10.11
CA SER A 90 1.01 -15.84 -9.08
C SER A 90 -0.20 -14.90 -9.24
N ASN A 91 -1.39 -15.47 -9.03
CA ASN A 91 -2.66 -14.72 -9.00
C ASN A 91 -3.68 -15.52 -8.17
N PHE A 92 -3.47 -15.58 -6.87
CA PHE A 92 -4.25 -16.40 -5.92
C PHE A 92 -5.77 -16.18 -6.01
N PHE A 93 -6.19 -14.94 -6.27
CA PHE A 93 -7.61 -14.59 -6.38
C PHE A 93 -8.16 -14.74 -7.81
N GLU A 94 -7.31 -14.99 -8.79
CA GLU A 94 -7.67 -15.06 -10.22
C GLU A 94 -8.23 -13.75 -10.77
N PHE A 95 -7.72 -12.61 -10.30
CA PHE A 95 -8.14 -11.28 -10.72
C PHE A 95 -7.84 -11.03 -12.20
N LYS A 96 -8.75 -10.30 -12.86
CA LYS A 96 -8.66 -10.05 -14.31
C LYS A 96 -8.84 -8.57 -14.68
N ASN A 97 -9.27 -7.72 -13.75
CA ASN A 97 -9.58 -6.33 -14.06
C ASN A 97 -8.32 -5.53 -14.39
N PRO A 98 -8.34 -4.64 -15.38
CA PRO A 98 -7.32 -3.64 -15.59
C PRO A 98 -7.44 -2.53 -14.55
N ILE A 99 -6.43 -1.66 -14.44
CA ILE A 99 -6.56 -0.43 -13.63
C ILE A 99 -7.51 0.53 -14.35
N PRO A 100 -8.60 0.99 -13.69
CA PRO A 100 -9.55 1.93 -14.30
C PRO A 100 -8.88 3.25 -14.69
N LYS A 101 -9.24 3.78 -15.87
CA LYS A 101 -8.72 5.07 -16.36
C LYS A 101 -8.99 6.22 -15.37
N LYS A 102 -10.18 6.24 -14.75
CA LYS A 102 -10.54 7.23 -13.73
C LYS A 102 -9.57 7.27 -12.55
N ILE A 103 -8.96 6.13 -12.17
CA ILE A 103 -7.92 6.10 -11.13
C ILE A 103 -6.63 6.76 -11.63
N ILE A 104 -6.18 6.38 -12.84
CA ILE A 104 -4.98 6.94 -13.45
C ILE A 104 -5.09 8.47 -13.59
N GLU A 105 -6.29 8.98 -13.89
CA GLU A 105 -6.58 10.41 -14.04
C GLU A 105 -6.86 11.14 -12.71
N ALA A 106 -6.72 10.49 -11.56
CA ALA A 106 -7.06 11.03 -10.24
C ALA A 106 -8.51 11.56 -10.16
N LYS A 107 -9.45 10.81 -10.74
CA LYS A 107 -10.90 11.09 -10.81
C LYS A 107 -11.74 9.92 -10.33
N SER A 108 -11.21 9.12 -9.41
CA SER A 108 -11.89 7.93 -8.90
C SER A 108 -13.11 8.24 -8.03
N GLY A 109 -13.17 9.42 -7.43
CA GLY A 109 -14.15 9.78 -6.41
C GLY A 109 -13.78 9.28 -5.00
N ILE A 110 -12.65 8.59 -4.84
CA ILE A 110 -12.04 8.29 -3.54
C ILE A 110 -10.93 9.30 -3.29
N GLN A 111 -11.24 10.36 -2.55
CA GLN A 111 -10.36 11.54 -2.37
C GLN A 111 -8.92 11.17 -1.99
N ILE A 112 -8.74 10.31 -1.00
CA ILE A 112 -7.41 9.90 -0.54
C ILE A 112 -6.60 9.17 -1.63
N LEU A 113 -7.27 8.42 -2.52
CA LEU A 113 -6.65 7.78 -3.67
C LEU A 113 -6.27 8.82 -4.73
N ASP A 114 -7.20 9.73 -5.05
CA ASP A 114 -6.97 10.77 -6.06
C ASP A 114 -5.83 11.71 -5.65
N ASP A 115 -5.74 12.06 -4.37
CA ASP A 115 -4.63 12.87 -3.85
C ASP A 115 -3.30 12.11 -3.89
N THR A 116 -3.31 10.79 -3.64
CA THR A 116 -2.13 9.93 -3.76
C THR A 116 -1.63 9.85 -5.21
N ILE A 117 -2.54 9.72 -6.19
CA ILE A 117 -2.18 9.74 -7.62
C ILE A 117 -1.62 11.11 -8.04
N LYS A 118 -2.22 12.22 -7.60
CA LYS A 118 -1.68 13.57 -7.88
C LYS A 118 -0.28 13.77 -7.32
N LYS A 119 -0.01 13.28 -6.10
CA LYS A 119 1.35 13.29 -5.52
C LYS A 119 2.31 12.49 -6.38
N LEU A 120 1.89 11.31 -6.85
CA LEU A 120 2.69 10.45 -7.73
C LEU A 120 3.02 11.15 -9.05
N GLU A 121 2.06 11.78 -9.71
CA GLU A 121 2.26 12.54 -10.95
C GLU A 121 3.30 13.67 -10.79
N LEU A 122 3.27 14.36 -9.64
CA LEU A 122 4.16 15.48 -9.37
C LEU A 122 5.60 15.08 -8.98
N THR A 123 5.78 13.89 -8.39
CA THR A 123 7.04 13.52 -7.74
C THR A 123 7.63 12.20 -8.19
N ALA A 124 6.89 11.41 -8.97
CA ALA A 124 7.18 10.01 -9.27
C ALA A 124 7.44 9.17 -7.99
N TYR A 125 6.83 9.55 -6.86
CA TYR A 125 7.05 8.93 -5.55
C TYR A 125 5.82 9.02 -4.66
N ASN A 126 5.60 7.96 -3.89
CA ASN A 126 4.78 7.95 -2.68
C ASN A 126 5.56 7.19 -1.60
N HIS A 127 5.34 7.49 -0.34
CA HIS A 127 5.94 6.69 0.72
C HIS A 127 5.22 5.33 0.89
N HIS A 128 5.85 4.42 1.63
CA HIS A 128 5.41 3.02 1.71
C HIS A 128 3.92 2.84 2.06
N ILE A 129 3.41 3.60 3.02
CA ILE A 129 2.00 3.47 3.46
C ILE A 129 1.01 3.94 2.38
N GLU A 130 1.33 4.99 1.63
CA GLU A 130 0.51 5.40 0.48
C GLU A 130 0.47 4.29 -0.58
N ARG A 131 1.62 3.65 -0.86
CA ARG A 131 1.68 2.53 -1.82
C ARG A 131 0.91 1.31 -1.34
N LEU A 132 1.07 0.93 -0.06
CA LEU A 132 0.50 -0.30 0.48
C LEU A 132 -0.97 -0.14 0.87
N MET A 133 -1.26 0.86 1.72
CA MET A 133 -2.57 0.96 2.38
C MET A 133 -3.57 1.84 1.63
N ILE A 134 -3.13 2.62 0.63
CA ILE A 134 -4.03 3.33 -0.27
C ILE A 134 -4.08 2.62 -1.62
N LEU A 135 -3.02 2.66 -2.41
CA LEU A 135 -3.00 2.07 -3.75
C LEU A 135 -3.20 0.55 -3.72
N GLY A 136 -2.34 -0.17 -3.01
CA GLY A 136 -2.39 -1.63 -2.93
C GLY A 136 -3.71 -2.14 -2.37
N ASN A 137 -4.19 -1.53 -1.27
CA ASN A 137 -5.48 -1.86 -0.67
C ASN A 137 -6.63 -1.68 -1.69
N ILE A 138 -6.74 -0.52 -2.32
CA ILE A 138 -7.85 -0.23 -3.24
C ILE A 138 -7.75 -1.09 -4.50
N PHE A 139 -6.56 -1.30 -5.05
CA PHE A 139 -6.37 -2.19 -6.19
C PHE A 139 -6.78 -3.64 -5.88
N LEU A 140 -6.45 -4.13 -4.67
CA LEU A 140 -6.87 -5.46 -4.24
C LEU A 140 -8.39 -5.53 -4.08
N LEU A 141 -9.02 -4.52 -3.47
CA LEU A 141 -10.48 -4.45 -3.28
C LEU A 141 -11.24 -4.32 -4.61
N LEU A 142 -10.63 -3.73 -5.64
CA LEU A 142 -11.15 -3.63 -7.01
C LEU A 142 -10.81 -4.84 -7.88
N GLU A 143 -10.13 -5.85 -7.33
CA GLU A 143 -9.80 -7.08 -8.04
C GLU A 143 -8.90 -6.83 -9.27
N ILE A 144 -7.97 -5.87 -9.17
CA ILE A 144 -7.04 -5.54 -10.25
C ILE A 144 -6.05 -6.69 -10.45
N LYS A 145 -5.82 -7.06 -11.72
CA LYS A 145 -4.85 -8.11 -12.08
C LYS A 145 -3.44 -7.75 -11.57
N PRO A 146 -2.73 -8.66 -10.90
CA PRO A 146 -1.42 -8.36 -10.30
C PRO A 146 -0.41 -7.78 -11.27
N ASN A 147 -0.37 -8.25 -12.52
CA ASN A 147 0.54 -7.72 -13.54
C ASN A 147 0.22 -6.27 -13.93
N GLU A 148 -1.05 -5.86 -13.95
CA GLU A 148 -1.44 -4.46 -14.18
C GLU A 148 -0.89 -3.55 -13.09
N ILE A 149 -0.95 -4.01 -11.83
CA ILE A 149 -0.40 -3.27 -10.69
C ILE A 149 1.12 -3.17 -10.81
N TYR A 150 1.80 -4.29 -11.13
CA TYR A 150 3.24 -4.30 -11.33
C TYR A 150 3.68 -3.33 -12.43
N GLU A 151 3.05 -3.37 -13.60
CA GLU A 151 3.33 -2.46 -14.72
C GLU A 151 3.10 -0.99 -14.33
N PHE A 152 2.03 -0.71 -13.57
CA PHE A 152 1.74 0.63 -13.06
C PHE A 152 2.88 1.14 -12.16
N PHE A 153 3.34 0.32 -11.20
CA PHE A 153 4.44 0.70 -10.32
C PHE A 153 5.75 0.88 -11.08
N MET A 154 6.09 -0.04 -12.00
CA MET A 154 7.31 0.06 -12.80
C MET A 154 7.37 1.30 -13.68
N LYS A 155 6.23 1.77 -14.19
CA LYS A 155 6.13 2.94 -15.08
C LYS A 155 6.14 4.28 -14.35
N ASN A 156 5.64 4.33 -13.12
CA ASN A 156 5.35 5.60 -12.46
C ASN A 156 6.28 5.94 -11.29
N TYR A 157 7.07 5.00 -10.78
CA TYR A 157 7.92 5.26 -9.60
C TYR A 157 9.40 5.37 -9.95
N ILE A 158 10.06 6.43 -9.47
CA ILE A 158 11.48 6.70 -9.70
C ILE A 158 12.42 5.65 -9.05
N ASP A 159 11.94 4.98 -8.02
CA ASP A 159 12.67 3.93 -7.30
C ASP A 159 12.25 2.51 -7.69
N ALA A 160 11.49 2.37 -8.78
CA ALA A 160 11.03 1.09 -9.28
C ALA A 160 12.19 0.32 -9.93
N TYR A 161 12.47 -0.83 -9.35
CA TYR A 161 13.35 -1.86 -9.89
C TYR A 161 12.65 -3.20 -9.77
N ASP A 162 12.94 -4.09 -10.69
CA ASP A 162 12.29 -5.37 -10.76
C ASP A 162 12.38 -6.17 -9.45
N TRP A 163 13.59 -6.27 -8.89
CA TRP A 163 13.82 -6.98 -7.63
C TRP A 163 13.06 -6.36 -6.44
N VAL A 164 12.83 -5.04 -6.47
CA VAL A 164 12.04 -4.35 -5.43
C VAL A 164 10.56 -4.62 -5.63
N MET A 165 10.07 -4.48 -6.88
CA MET A 165 8.64 -4.45 -7.16
C MET A 165 8.00 -5.84 -7.15
N VAL A 166 8.72 -6.89 -7.53
CA VAL A 166 8.14 -8.25 -7.56
C VAL A 166 7.66 -8.67 -6.17
N GLY A 167 8.50 -8.63 -5.16
CA GLY A 167 8.11 -9.00 -3.79
C GLY A 167 7.06 -8.07 -3.20
N ASN A 168 7.21 -6.75 -3.40
CA ASN A 168 6.30 -5.75 -2.84
C ASN A 168 4.92 -5.76 -3.51
N VAL A 169 4.84 -5.93 -4.83
CA VAL A 169 3.56 -5.89 -5.55
C VAL A 169 2.86 -7.23 -5.49
N TYR A 170 3.47 -8.30 -5.98
CA TYR A 170 2.79 -9.61 -6.01
C TYR A 170 2.62 -10.21 -4.62
N GLY A 171 3.66 -10.16 -3.78
CA GLY A 171 3.62 -10.74 -2.44
C GLY A 171 2.92 -9.86 -1.42
N MET A 172 3.41 -8.63 -1.21
CA MET A 172 2.93 -7.80 -0.10
C MET A 172 1.59 -7.13 -0.41
N SER A 173 1.48 -6.27 -1.42
CA SER A 173 0.26 -5.51 -1.66
C SER A 173 -0.82 -6.32 -2.38
N GLY A 174 -0.44 -7.20 -3.30
CA GLY A 174 -1.37 -8.00 -4.09
C GLY A 174 -1.82 -9.29 -3.43
N PHE A 175 -1.08 -9.79 -2.42
CA PHE A 175 -1.33 -11.11 -1.82
C PHE A 175 -1.51 -12.21 -2.89
N SER A 176 -0.80 -12.07 -4.00
CA SER A 176 -1.00 -12.88 -5.21
C SER A 176 -0.48 -14.31 -5.06
N ASP A 177 0.41 -14.52 -4.11
CA ASP A 177 1.00 -15.81 -3.73
C ASP A 177 0.16 -16.60 -2.71
N GLY A 178 -0.94 -16.02 -2.23
CA GLY A 178 -1.81 -16.65 -1.24
C GLY A 178 -1.23 -16.70 0.17
N GLY A 179 -0.13 -15.97 0.45
CA GLY A 179 0.37 -15.77 1.81
C GLY A 179 1.74 -16.37 2.10
N SER A 180 2.60 -16.59 1.11
CA SER A 180 4.00 -17.01 1.35
C SER A 180 4.87 -15.85 1.84
N ILE A 181 4.59 -14.63 1.40
CA ILE A 181 5.33 -13.42 1.79
C ILE A 181 4.70 -12.75 3.01
N THR A 182 3.39 -12.63 3.03
CA THR A 182 2.64 -11.99 4.12
C THR A 182 1.58 -12.92 4.68
N THR A 183 1.37 -12.88 5.99
CA THR A 183 0.45 -13.81 6.68
C THR A 183 -1.03 -13.52 6.43
N LYS A 184 -1.36 -12.36 5.87
CA LYS A 184 -2.71 -11.94 5.50
C LYS A 184 -2.64 -10.84 4.45
N PRO A 185 -3.71 -10.60 3.66
CA PRO A 185 -3.76 -9.47 2.75
C PRO A 185 -3.77 -8.14 3.53
N TYR A 186 -3.11 -7.13 2.98
CA TYR A 186 -3.11 -5.76 3.51
C TYR A 186 -4.33 -5.00 3.00
N ILE A 187 -5.51 -5.38 3.52
CA ILE A 187 -6.76 -4.71 3.25
C ILE A 187 -7.27 -3.99 4.49
N SER A 188 -7.89 -2.85 4.28
CA SER A 188 -8.49 -2.05 5.36
C SER A 188 -9.72 -1.29 4.88
N SER A 189 -10.61 -0.99 5.83
CA SER A 189 -11.68 -0.01 5.68
C SER A 189 -11.17 1.41 5.89
N SER A 190 -12.04 2.40 5.70
CA SER A 190 -11.73 3.82 5.91
C SER A 190 -11.19 4.13 7.31
N ASN A 191 -11.65 3.42 8.33
CA ASN A 191 -11.25 3.67 9.71
C ASN A 191 -9.74 3.58 9.97
N TYR A 192 -9.03 2.69 9.27
CA TYR A 192 -7.57 2.63 9.36
C TYR A 192 -6.93 3.90 8.78
N LEU A 193 -7.33 4.28 7.56
CA LEU A 193 -6.78 5.47 6.88
C LEU A 193 -7.07 6.76 7.64
N LEU A 194 -8.27 6.89 8.21
CA LEU A 194 -8.64 8.03 9.06
C LEU A 194 -7.79 8.15 10.34
N LYS A 195 -7.42 7.02 10.94
CA LYS A 195 -6.54 7.03 12.12
C LYS A 195 -5.11 7.45 11.83
N MET A 196 -4.65 7.24 10.59
CA MET A 196 -3.28 7.54 10.16
C MET A 196 -3.19 8.91 9.47
N SER A 197 -4.31 9.64 9.30
CA SER A 197 -4.36 10.84 8.48
C SER A 197 -5.14 11.98 9.13
N ASP A 198 -5.10 13.13 8.47
CA ASP A 198 -5.88 14.33 8.76
C ASP A 198 -7.16 14.46 7.90
N TYR A 199 -7.59 13.37 7.21
CA TYR A 199 -8.88 13.33 6.53
C TYR A 199 -10.05 13.23 7.50
N SER A 200 -11.21 13.75 7.09
CA SER A 200 -12.42 13.75 7.93
C SER A 200 -13.28 12.50 7.71
N LYS A 201 -13.85 11.98 8.79
CA LYS A 201 -14.77 10.83 8.73
C LYS A 201 -16.04 11.09 7.89
N ASN A 202 -16.42 12.34 7.71
CA ASN A 202 -17.65 12.71 7.01
C ASN A 202 -17.47 12.80 5.49
N GLU A 203 -16.30 12.47 4.96
CA GLU A 203 -16.03 12.47 3.54
C GLU A 203 -16.68 11.24 2.85
N SER A 204 -17.29 11.46 1.69
CA SER A 204 -18.07 10.44 0.95
C SER A 204 -17.26 9.18 0.57
N TRP A 205 -15.95 9.31 0.37
CA TRP A 205 -15.09 8.18 0.04
C TRP A 205 -15.02 7.12 1.15
N CYS A 206 -15.30 7.50 2.40
CA CYS A 206 -15.28 6.55 3.52
C CYS A 206 -16.34 5.46 3.34
N GLU A 207 -17.55 5.82 2.95
CA GLU A 207 -18.62 4.85 2.68
C GLU A 207 -18.27 3.92 1.53
N ILE A 208 -17.69 4.47 0.45
CA ILE A 208 -17.26 3.69 -0.71
C ILE A 208 -16.18 2.66 -0.32
N LEU A 209 -15.15 3.10 0.40
CA LEU A 209 -14.05 2.21 0.81
C LEU A 209 -14.52 1.12 1.79
N ASP A 210 -15.39 1.47 2.73
CA ASP A 210 -16.00 0.51 3.65
C ASP A 210 -16.85 -0.53 2.90
N ALA A 211 -17.61 -0.09 1.90
CA ALA A 211 -18.41 -0.97 1.06
C ALA A 211 -17.54 -1.93 0.24
N LEU A 212 -16.47 -1.44 -0.38
CA LEU A 212 -15.51 -2.28 -1.12
C LEU A 212 -14.84 -3.31 -0.19
N TYR A 213 -14.43 -2.89 1.01
CA TYR A 213 -13.81 -3.78 2.00
C TYR A 213 -14.74 -4.92 2.42
N TRP A 214 -16.01 -4.63 2.78
CA TRP A 214 -16.97 -5.65 3.20
C TRP A 214 -17.41 -6.55 2.04
N ARG A 215 -17.55 -5.99 0.82
CA ARG A 215 -17.79 -6.77 -0.39
C ARG A 215 -16.64 -7.76 -0.64
N PHE A 216 -15.40 -7.32 -0.54
CA PHE A 216 -14.23 -8.17 -0.73
C PHE A 216 -14.21 -9.33 0.27
N LEU A 217 -14.38 -9.04 1.55
CA LEU A 217 -14.47 -10.07 2.58
C LEU A 217 -15.63 -11.03 2.33
N TYR A 218 -16.81 -10.53 1.98
CA TYR A 218 -17.96 -11.38 1.66
C TYR A 218 -17.68 -12.32 0.48
N LYS A 219 -17.11 -11.79 -0.60
CA LYS A 219 -16.83 -12.57 -1.82
C LYS A 219 -15.73 -13.61 -1.64
N TYR A 220 -14.69 -13.30 -0.86
CA TYR A 220 -13.49 -14.13 -0.73
C TYR A 220 -13.30 -14.77 0.65
N SER A 221 -14.29 -14.72 1.55
CA SER A 221 -14.22 -15.31 2.89
C SER A 221 -13.74 -16.76 2.88
N PHE A 222 -14.24 -17.57 1.94
CA PHE A 222 -13.89 -18.99 1.80
C PHE A 222 -12.40 -19.24 1.53
N LYS A 223 -11.69 -18.31 0.91
CA LYS A 223 -10.23 -18.40 0.70
C LYS A 223 -9.44 -18.18 2.00
N PHE A 224 -10.07 -17.65 3.03
CA PHE A 224 -9.46 -17.33 4.32
C PHE A 224 -9.84 -18.27 5.46
N ASP A 225 -10.60 -19.34 5.21
CA ASP A 225 -11.09 -20.27 6.25
C ASP A 225 -9.97 -20.84 7.13
N LYS A 226 -8.81 -21.11 6.53
CA LYS A 226 -7.63 -21.63 7.24
C LYS A 226 -6.68 -20.52 7.73
N ASN A 227 -6.98 -19.25 7.49
CA ASN A 227 -6.09 -18.17 7.85
C ASN A 227 -6.42 -17.60 9.24
N PRO A 228 -5.60 -17.87 10.28
CA PRO A 228 -5.89 -17.43 11.65
C PRO A 228 -5.87 -15.92 11.80
N ARG A 229 -5.15 -15.19 10.93
CA ARG A 229 -5.05 -13.72 10.95
C ARG A 229 -6.31 -13.04 10.41
N MET A 230 -7.17 -13.78 9.68
CA MET A 230 -8.42 -13.26 9.12
C MET A 230 -9.66 -13.65 9.94
N LYS A 231 -9.52 -14.50 10.96
CA LYS A 231 -10.64 -15.00 11.78
C LYS A 231 -11.52 -13.87 12.37
N MET A 232 -10.90 -12.80 12.88
CA MET A 232 -11.64 -11.70 13.47
C MET A 232 -12.49 -10.97 12.44
N GLN A 233 -11.94 -10.68 11.26
CA GLN A 233 -12.64 -9.99 10.17
C GLN A 233 -13.82 -10.84 9.65
N ILE A 234 -13.60 -12.13 9.48
CA ILE A 234 -14.66 -13.07 9.08
C ILE A 234 -15.74 -13.19 10.15
N ALA A 235 -15.38 -13.23 11.42
CA ALA A 235 -16.36 -13.25 12.51
C ALA A 235 -17.20 -11.97 12.56
N LEU A 236 -16.59 -10.80 12.29
CA LEU A 236 -17.33 -9.53 12.19
C LEU A 236 -18.28 -9.50 10.98
N LEU A 237 -17.84 -10.03 9.83
CA LEU A 237 -18.69 -10.19 8.66
C LEU A 237 -19.92 -11.06 8.96
N ASN A 238 -19.70 -12.22 9.58
CA ASN A 238 -20.77 -13.17 9.90
C ASN A 238 -21.78 -12.64 10.95
N LYS A 239 -21.36 -11.68 11.78
CA LYS A 239 -22.22 -11.00 12.77
C LYS A 239 -22.91 -9.74 12.22
N MET A 240 -22.58 -9.33 11.01
CA MET A 240 -23.15 -8.12 10.43
C MET A 240 -24.63 -8.30 10.13
N PRO A 241 -25.50 -7.33 10.49
CA PRO A 241 -26.92 -7.36 10.10
C PRO A 241 -27.06 -7.47 8.59
N LYS A 242 -28.00 -8.30 8.12
CA LYS A 242 -28.20 -8.59 6.69
C LYS A 242 -28.43 -7.31 5.87
N GLU A 243 -29.30 -6.42 6.35
CA GLU A 243 -29.59 -5.13 5.71
C GLU A 243 -28.33 -4.28 5.53
N LYS A 244 -27.45 -4.23 6.56
CA LYS A 244 -26.19 -3.49 6.48
C LYS A 244 -25.24 -4.08 5.44
N LEU A 245 -25.14 -5.40 5.38
CA LEU A 245 -24.32 -6.07 4.37
C LEU A 245 -24.86 -5.80 2.95
N GLU A 246 -26.17 -5.92 2.76
CA GLU A 246 -26.84 -5.64 1.47
C GLU A 246 -26.59 -4.19 1.03
N ASN A 247 -26.64 -3.22 1.95
CA ASN A 247 -26.28 -1.84 1.63
C ASN A 247 -24.82 -1.71 1.17
N HIS A 248 -23.86 -2.32 1.89
CA HIS A 248 -22.45 -2.31 1.45
C HIS A 248 -22.28 -2.93 0.07
N LEU A 249 -22.93 -4.06 -0.20
CA LEU A 249 -22.86 -4.71 -1.51
C LEU A 249 -23.44 -3.83 -2.62
N LEU A 250 -24.53 -3.12 -2.36
CA LEU A 250 -25.15 -2.20 -3.31
C LEU A 250 -24.26 -0.99 -3.61
N VAL A 251 -23.70 -0.34 -2.58
CA VAL A 251 -22.78 0.81 -2.73
C VAL A 251 -21.53 0.38 -3.50
N ALA A 252 -20.92 -0.75 -3.13
CA ALA A 252 -19.75 -1.27 -3.81
C ALA A 252 -20.03 -1.60 -5.28
N LYS A 253 -21.20 -2.21 -5.58
CA LYS A 253 -21.61 -2.51 -6.95
C LYS A 253 -21.73 -1.25 -7.77
N LYS A 254 -22.48 -0.24 -7.30
CA LYS A 254 -22.63 1.04 -8.00
C LYS A 254 -21.28 1.69 -8.31
N PHE A 255 -20.38 1.71 -7.33
CA PHE A 255 -19.04 2.26 -7.52
C PHE A 255 -18.23 1.47 -8.55
N ILE A 256 -18.24 0.14 -8.49
CA ILE A 256 -17.51 -0.72 -9.42
C ILE A 256 -18.07 -0.57 -10.84
N ASP A 257 -19.38 -0.54 -10.98
CA ASP A 257 -20.01 -0.33 -12.29
C ASP A 257 -19.60 1.03 -12.88
N ASP A 258 -19.52 2.11 -12.08
CA ASP A 258 -19.09 3.43 -12.52
C ASP A 258 -17.59 3.53 -12.81
N ILE A 259 -16.72 3.00 -11.93
CA ILE A 259 -15.28 3.17 -12.05
C ILE A 259 -14.68 2.46 -13.28
N PHE A 260 -15.30 1.37 -13.73
CA PHE A 260 -14.89 0.59 -14.89
C PHE A 260 -15.58 1.01 -16.20
N ILE A 261 -16.51 1.98 -16.19
CA ILE A 261 -17.04 2.54 -17.42
C ILE A 261 -15.92 3.24 -18.18
N THR A 262 -15.57 2.68 -19.33
CA THR A 262 -14.65 3.30 -20.29
C THR A 262 -15.49 4.25 -21.17
N ASN A 263 -15.31 5.56 -21.02
CA ASN A 263 -15.82 6.53 -22.00
C ASN A 263 -14.84 6.64 -23.17
#